data_a4037ac5f3e85696499be9a45e53c0db
#
_entry.id   a4037ac5f3e85696499be9a45e53c0db
#
_cell.length_a   1.000
_cell.length_b   1.000
_cell.length_c   1.000
_cell.angle_alpha   90.00
_cell.angle_beta   90.00
_cell.angle_gamma   90.00
#
_symmetry.space_group_name_H-M   'P 1'
#
loop_
_entity.id
_entity.type
_entity.pdbx_description
1 polymer ?
#
loop_
_entity_poly.entity_id
_entity_poly.type
_entity_poly.pdbx_seq_one_letter_code
_entity_poly.pdbx_strand_id
1 'polypeptide(L)'
;MTFLKKIPGPILILLGALCLSFGGLIVKSFEGANLWQILFWRQTFFSIVVALYLLIIYKKNFFKSFYTSGLPGLIAGIFLGVGFSAYIFAMYHTTVANTLFIISTETIFLALFGYIFLKEKINSVTLISIIMGMSGVLLIIGSSLSIQSSSEFFGNIIAFIMPISFAVLIVIVRKYPKVDMVPSQFIAGIFAALIGYFIAGKLSISPNDLFLGFLAGT
;
A
#
# COMPACT_ATOMS: atom_id res chain seq x y z
N MET A 1 8.11 -21.24 -13.60
CA MET A 1 8.67 -20.53 -12.41
C MET A 1 10.18 -20.45 -12.33
N THR A 2 10.90 -21.17 -13.16
CA THR A 2 12.38 -21.13 -13.25
C THR A 2 12.93 -19.82 -13.82
N PHE A 3 12.15 -19.05 -14.57
CA PHE A 3 12.61 -17.81 -15.20
C PHE A 3 12.75 -16.67 -14.17
N LEU A 4 11.76 -16.48 -13.29
CA LEU A 4 11.81 -15.43 -12.25
C LEU A 4 12.92 -15.65 -11.21
N LYS A 5 13.29 -16.92 -10.95
CA LYS A 5 14.44 -17.23 -10.08
C LYS A 5 15.81 -16.85 -10.66
N LYS A 6 15.88 -16.59 -11.96
CA LYS A 6 17.12 -16.17 -12.65
C LYS A 6 17.31 -14.65 -12.68
N ILE A 7 16.26 -13.87 -12.38
CA ILE A 7 16.33 -12.40 -12.38
C ILE A 7 16.88 -11.94 -11.03
N PRO A 8 17.95 -11.12 -11.00
CA PRO A 8 18.43 -10.52 -9.76
C PRO A 8 17.35 -9.74 -9.04
N GLY A 9 17.27 -9.90 -7.70
CA GLY A 9 16.28 -9.21 -6.87
C GLY A 9 16.18 -7.70 -7.10
N PRO A 10 17.29 -6.96 -7.24
CA PRO A 10 17.25 -5.53 -7.54
C PRO A 10 16.51 -5.17 -8.83
N ILE A 11 16.61 -6.00 -9.88
CA ILE A 11 15.89 -5.76 -11.14
C ILE A 11 14.38 -5.94 -10.95
N LEU A 12 13.97 -6.95 -10.17
CA LEU A 12 12.55 -7.16 -9.85
C LEU A 12 11.97 -6.00 -9.05
N ILE A 13 12.75 -5.45 -8.10
CA ILE A 13 12.35 -4.28 -7.32
C ILE A 13 12.21 -3.05 -8.21
N LEU A 14 13.15 -2.82 -9.13
CA LEU A 14 13.11 -1.71 -10.09
C LEU A 14 11.88 -1.80 -11.01
N LEU A 15 11.59 -2.98 -11.55
CA LEU A 15 10.40 -3.21 -12.38
C LEU A 15 9.12 -2.98 -11.58
N GLY A 16 9.05 -3.50 -10.35
CA GLY A 16 7.91 -3.25 -9.46
C GLY A 16 7.72 -1.77 -9.14
N ALA A 17 8.80 -1.03 -8.87
CA ALA A 17 8.75 0.41 -8.61
C ALA A 17 8.27 1.19 -9.85
N LEU A 18 8.72 0.81 -11.05
CA LEU A 18 8.23 1.39 -12.31
C LEU A 18 6.73 1.14 -12.49
N CYS A 19 6.23 -0.07 -12.28
CA CYS A 19 4.81 -0.36 -12.37
C CYS A 19 4.01 0.45 -11.34
N LEU A 20 4.49 0.53 -10.10
CA LEU A 20 3.84 1.31 -9.04
C LEU A 20 3.82 2.82 -9.33
N SER A 21 4.79 3.36 -10.08
CA SER A 21 4.84 4.78 -10.42
C SER A 21 3.66 5.23 -11.28
N PHE A 22 3.07 4.33 -12.08
CA PHE A 22 1.87 4.62 -12.85
C PHE A 22 0.57 4.60 -12.00
N GLY A 23 0.61 4.04 -10.81
CA GLY A 23 -0.58 3.88 -9.96
C GLY A 23 -1.26 5.21 -9.62
N GLY A 24 -0.49 6.25 -9.32
CA GLY A 24 -1.01 7.59 -9.04
C GLY A 24 -1.65 8.24 -10.26
N LEU A 25 -1.03 8.09 -11.45
CA LEU A 25 -1.57 8.57 -12.71
C LEU A 25 -2.90 7.90 -13.03
N ILE A 26 -2.95 6.58 -12.93
CA ILE A 26 -4.17 5.80 -13.21
C ILE A 26 -5.30 6.24 -12.27
N VAL A 27 -5.04 6.37 -10.96
CA VAL A 27 -6.05 6.81 -9.98
C VAL A 27 -6.58 8.21 -10.30
N LYS A 28 -5.76 9.12 -10.81
CA LYS A 28 -6.19 10.47 -11.22
C LYS A 28 -6.89 10.51 -12.59
N SER A 29 -6.83 9.44 -13.36
CA SER A 29 -7.48 9.33 -14.68
C SER A 29 -8.93 8.83 -14.61
N PHE A 30 -9.45 8.46 -13.43
CA PHE A 30 -10.85 8.14 -13.26
C PHE A 30 -11.72 9.39 -13.43
N GLU A 31 -12.76 9.32 -14.27
CA GLU A 31 -13.58 10.47 -14.63
C GLU A 31 -14.94 10.51 -13.92
N GLY A 32 -15.53 9.35 -13.61
CA GLY A 32 -16.88 9.28 -13.04
C GLY A 32 -17.00 8.48 -11.74
N ALA A 33 -16.00 7.69 -11.40
CA ALA A 33 -16.03 6.85 -10.20
C ALA A 33 -15.70 7.68 -8.95
N ASN A 34 -16.47 7.45 -7.88
CA ASN A 34 -16.13 7.99 -6.57
C ASN A 34 -14.99 7.18 -5.93
N LEU A 35 -14.35 7.77 -4.90
CA LEU A 35 -13.24 7.20 -4.16
C LEU A 35 -13.45 5.73 -3.77
N TRP A 36 -14.64 5.39 -3.26
CA TRP A 36 -14.94 4.08 -2.73
C TRP A 36 -15.17 3.04 -3.83
N GLN A 37 -15.70 3.47 -4.98
CA GLN A 37 -15.79 2.64 -6.18
C GLN A 37 -14.40 2.34 -6.75
N ILE A 38 -13.51 3.35 -6.80
CA ILE A 38 -12.11 3.15 -7.21
C ILE A 38 -11.42 2.15 -6.29
N LEU A 39 -11.57 2.33 -4.96
CA LEU A 39 -11.01 1.41 -3.97
C LEU A 39 -11.53 -0.01 -4.18
N PHE A 40 -12.85 -0.18 -4.30
CA PHE A 40 -13.48 -1.49 -4.48
C PHE A 40 -12.97 -2.22 -5.72
N TRP A 41 -13.06 -1.60 -6.89
CA TRP A 41 -12.72 -2.25 -8.15
C TRP A 41 -11.22 -2.54 -8.25
N ARG A 42 -10.38 -1.57 -7.90
CA ARG A 42 -8.93 -1.76 -7.87
C ARG A 42 -8.53 -2.92 -6.95
N GLN A 43 -9.05 -2.96 -5.75
CA GLN A 43 -8.69 -4.01 -4.79
C GLN A 43 -9.31 -5.37 -5.11
N THR A 44 -10.45 -5.39 -5.78
CA THR A 44 -11.04 -6.63 -6.30
C THR A 44 -10.13 -7.24 -7.37
N PHE A 45 -9.68 -6.47 -8.36
CA PHE A 45 -8.75 -6.97 -9.38
C PHE A 45 -7.41 -7.39 -8.77
N PHE A 46 -6.85 -6.59 -7.87
CA PHE A 46 -5.65 -6.97 -7.12
C PHE A 46 -5.83 -8.31 -6.39
N SER A 47 -6.95 -8.49 -5.69
CA SER A 47 -7.24 -9.74 -4.97
C SER A 47 -7.36 -10.94 -5.91
N ILE A 48 -7.97 -10.76 -7.10
CA ILE A 48 -8.06 -11.81 -8.11
C ILE A 48 -6.66 -12.22 -8.59
N VAL A 49 -5.80 -11.26 -8.92
CA VAL A 49 -4.43 -11.53 -9.38
C VAL A 49 -3.62 -12.25 -8.29
N VAL A 50 -3.70 -11.76 -7.04
CA VAL A 50 -3.02 -12.42 -5.92
C VAL A 50 -3.59 -13.82 -5.66
N ALA A 51 -4.92 -14.01 -5.76
CA ALA A 51 -5.53 -15.32 -5.62
C ALA A 51 -5.03 -16.30 -6.69
N LEU A 52 -4.98 -15.89 -7.95
CA LEU A 52 -4.43 -16.70 -9.04
C LEU A 52 -2.97 -17.05 -8.79
N TYR A 53 -2.17 -16.09 -8.36
CA TYR A 53 -0.78 -16.34 -7.98
C TYR A 53 -0.66 -17.36 -6.85
N LEU A 54 -1.45 -17.22 -5.79
CA LEU A 54 -1.47 -18.18 -4.67
C LEU A 54 -1.93 -19.58 -5.12
N LEU A 55 -2.93 -19.69 -5.99
CA LEU A 55 -3.40 -20.96 -6.54
C LEU A 55 -2.32 -21.65 -7.36
N ILE A 56 -1.56 -20.90 -8.16
CA ILE A 56 -0.45 -21.44 -8.96
C ILE A 56 0.69 -21.97 -8.07
N ILE A 57 1.02 -21.22 -7.00
CA ILE A 57 2.14 -21.57 -6.12
C ILE A 57 1.78 -22.70 -5.15
N TYR A 58 0.66 -22.52 -4.42
CA TYR A 58 0.30 -23.47 -3.35
C TYR A 58 -0.58 -24.61 -3.82
N LYS A 59 -1.18 -24.51 -5.01
CA LYS A 59 -2.03 -25.57 -5.59
C LYS A 59 -3.05 -26.09 -4.56
N LYS A 60 -2.98 -27.39 -4.21
CA LYS A 60 -3.87 -28.03 -3.21
C LYS A 60 -3.71 -27.45 -1.79
N ASN A 61 -2.62 -26.76 -1.49
CA ASN A 61 -2.34 -26.19 -0.18
C ASN A 61 -2.78 -24.72 -0.06
N PHE A 62 -3.58 -24.22 -0.98
CA PHE A 62 -4.05 -22.81 -0.98
C PHE A 62 -4.60 -22.39 0.38
N PHE A 63 -5.61 -23.08 0.91
CA PHE A 63 -6.18 -22.74 2.23
C PHE A 63 -5.19 -22.96 3.37
N LYS A 64 -4.33 -23.95 3.27
CA LYS A 64 -3.29 -24.21 4.27
C LYS A 64 -2.30 -23.05 4.37
N SER A 65 -2.01 -22.34 3.27
CA SER A 65 -1.11 -21.19 3.28
C SER A 65 -1.60 -20.05 4.18
N PHE A 66 -2.91 -19.80 4.23
CA PHE A 66 -3.51 -18.84 5.16
C PHE A 66 -3.40 -19.29 6.61
N TYR A 67 -3.64 -20.57 6.85
CA TYR A 67 -3.50 -21.13 8.20
C TYR A 67 -2.05 -21.08 8.71
N THR A 68 -1.08 -21.34 7.83
CA THR A 68 0.36 -21.27 8.17
C THR A 68 0.84 -19.84 8.36
N SER A 69 0.26 -18.86 7.68
CA SER A 69 0.52 -17.43 7.92
C SER A 69 0.02 -16.98 9.31
N GLY A 70 -1.03 -17.63 9.82
CA GLY A 70 -1.58 -17.45 11.16
C GLY A 70 -1.94 -16.00 11.50
N LEU A 71 -1.93 -15.71 12.81
CA LEU A 71 -2.25 -14.37 13.32
C LEU A 71 -1.30 -13.27 12.80
N PRO A 72 0.03 -13.48 12.67
CA PRO A 72 0.91 -12.48 12.08
C PRO A 72 0.51 -12.08 10.65
N GLY A 73 0.17 -13.07 9.80
CA GLY A 73 -0.27 -12.82 8.44
C GLY A 73 -1.62 -12.08 8.38
N LEU A 74 -2.54 -12.40 9.28
CA LEU A 74 -3.82 -11.71 9.38
C LEU A 74 -3.65 -10.24 9.77
N ILE A 75 -2.87 -9.96 10.82
CA ILE A 75 -2.60 -8.60 11.28
C ILE A 75 -1.88 -7.81 10.18
N ALA A 76 -0.85 -8.38 9.57
CA ALA A 76 -0.13 -7.78 8.46
C ALA A 76 -1.07 -7.44 7.29
N GLY A 77 -1.99 -8.34 6.94
CA GLY A 77 -2.98 -8.12 5.89
C GLY A 77 -3.97 -7.00 6.21
N ILE A 78 -4.49 -6.94 7.43
CA ILE A 78 -5.41 -5.87 7.86
C ILE A 78 -4.70 -4.50 7.80
N PHE A 79 -3.49 -4.37 8.38
CA PHE A 79 -2.75 -3.12 8.34
C PHE A 79 -2.46 -2.69 6.90
N LEU A 80 -2.03 -3.62 6.05
CA LEU A 80 -1.79 -3.32 4.64
C LEU A 80 -3.06 -2.88 3.91
N GLY A 81 -4.21 -3.50 4.20
CA GLY A 81 -5.50 -3.12 3.62
C GLY A 81 -5.96 -1.72 4.07
N VAL A 82 -5.71 -1.36 5.33
CA VAL A 82 -5.89 0.02 5.83
C VAL A 82 -4.99 0.98 5.05
N GLY A 83 -3.71 0.62 4.85
CA GLY A 83 -2.76 1.39 4.04
C GLY A 83 -3.24 1.59 2.60
N PHE A 84 -3.76 0.57 1.94
CA PHE A 84 -4.33 0.67 0.60
C PHE A 84 -5.53 1.61 0.54
N SER A 85 -6.41 1.56 1.54
CA SER A 85 -7.56 2.46 1.64
C SER A 85 -7.12 3.91 1.82
N ALA A 86 -6.15 4.14 2.69
CA ALA A 86 -5.56 5.46 2.93
C ALA A 86 -4.86 6.02 1.69
N TYR A 87 -4.19 5.16 0.91
CA TYR A 87 -3.55 5.55 -0.35
C TYR A 87 -4.57 6.10 -1.36
N ILE A 88 -5.66 5.37 -1.62
CA ILE A 88 -6.69 5.83 -2.55
C ILE A 88 -7.36 7.10 -2.03
N PHE A 89 -7.63 7.17 -0.73
CA PHE A 89 -8.19 8.36 -0.10
C PHE A 89 -7.28 9.58 -0.32
N ALA A 90 -5.99 9.44 -0.05
CA ALA A 90 -5.02 10.51 -0.24
C ALA A 90 -4.92 10.93 -1.72
N MET A 91 -4.77 9.95 -2.63
CA MET A 91 -4.71 10.23 -4.07
C MET A 91 -5.95 10.95 -4.59
N TYR A 92 -7.12 10.71 -4.00
CA TYR A 92 -8.37 11.37 -4.39
C TYR A 92 -8.43 12.83 -3.89
N HIS A 93 -8.01 13.09 -2.65
CA HIS A 93 -8.16 14.38 -1.98
C HIS A 93 -6.96 15.32 -2.10
N THR A 94 -5.75 14.80 -2.35
CA THR A 94 -4.55 15.63 -2.50
C THR A 94 -3.82 15.35 -3.81
N THR A 95 -2.66 15.95 -4.02
CA THR A 95 -1.87 15.75 -5.22
C THR A 95 -1.11 14.41 -5.18
N VAL A 96 -0.83 13.83 -6.35
CA VAL A 96 0.01 12.63 -6.45
C VAL A 96 1.39 12.89 -5.84
N ALA A 97 1.97 14.06 -6.10
CA ALA A 97 3.28 14.43 -5.57
C ALA A 97 3.30 14.44 -4.03
N ASN A 98 2.33 15.10 -3.39
CA ASN A 98 2.22 15.13 -1.94
C ASN A 98 2.06 13.72 -1.35
N THR A 99 1.16 12.94 -1.95
CA THR A 99 0.92 11.56 -1.50
C THR A 99 2.18 10.71 -1.56
N LEU A 100 2.88 10.70 -2.72
CA LEU A 100 4.11 9.90 -2.89
C LEU A 100 5.23 10.39 -1.98
N PHE A 101 5.33 11.69 -1.76
CA PHE A 101 6.32 12.24 -0.84
C PHE A 101 6.05 11.82 0.60
N ILE A 102 4.79 11.89 1.06
CA ILE A 102 4.42 11.42 2.39
C ILE A 102 4.68 9.91 2.52
N ILE A 103 4.37 9.12 1.50
CA ILE A 103 4.65 7.67 1.49
C ILE A 103 6.16 7.40 1.64
N SER A 104 7.04 8.22 1.05
CA SER A 104 8.49 8.04 1.18
C SER A 104 8.99 8.12 2.64
N THR A 105 8.19 8.67 3.55
CA THR A 105 8.47 8.64 5.00
C THR A 105 8.38 7.26 5.63
N GLU A 106 7.97 6.23 4.87
CA GLU A 106 7.93 4.83 5.31
C GLU A 106 9.25 4.41 5.96
N THR A 107 10.38 4.83 5.40
CA THR A 107 11.71 4.52 5.94
C THR A 107 11.91 5.06 7.36
N ILE A 108 11.29 6.20 7.69
CA ILE A 108 11.33 6.81 9.02
C ILE A 108 10.54 5.94 10.01
N PHE A 109 9.30 5.60 9.65
CA PHE A 109 8.46 4.74 10.49
C PHE A 109 9.05 3.35 10.63
N LEU A 110 9.67 2.81 9.56
CA LEU A 110 10.36 1.52 9.62
C LEU A 110 11.54 1.54 10.60
N ALA A 111 12.36 2.59 10.60
CA ALA A 111 13.46 2.75 11.56
C ALA A 111 12.93 2.87 12.99
N LEU A 112 11.89 3.67 13.21
CA LEU A 112 11.26 3.85 14.51
C LEU A 112 10.67 2.54 15.06
N PHE A 113 9.88 1.84 14.25
CA PHE A 113 9.24 0.59 14.66
C PHE A 113 10.26 -0.55 14.75
N GLY A 114 11.31 -0.57 13.91
CA GLY A 114 12.45 -1.48 14.04
C GLY A 114 13.15 -1.31 15.39
N TYR A 115 13.38 -0.06 15.80
CA TYR A 115 13.94 0.23 17.12
C TYR A 115 13.01 -0.23 18.27
N ILE A 116 11.71 0.10 18.20
CA ILE A 116 10.75 -0.20 19.28
C ILE A 116 10.46 -1.71 19.39
N PHE A 117 10.15 -2.37 18.27
CA PHE A 117 9.65 -3.75 18.27
C PHE A 117 10.72 -4.81 18.06
N LEU A 118 11.79 -4.49 17.31
CA LEU A 118 12.88 -5.40 16.99
C LEU A 118 14.15 -5.09 17.79
N LYS A 119 14.16 -3.97 18.55
CA LYS A 119 15.33 -3.49 19.33
C LYS A 119 16.56 -3.26 18.44
N GLU A 120 16.34 -2.91 17.16
CA GLU A 120 17.41 -2.55 16.23
C GLU A 120 18.03 -1.22 16.65
N LYS A 121 19.36 -1.11 16.57
CA LYS A 121 20.03 0.15 16.90
C LYS A 121 19.90 1.15 15.75
N ILE A 122 19.43 2.36 16.06
CA ILE A 122 19.44 3.46 15.10
C ILE A 122 20.84 4.05 15.08
N ASN A 123 21.51 3.99 13.93
CA ASN A 123 22.81 4.63 13.77
C ASN A 123 22.67 6.13 13.46
N SER A 124 23.76 6.89 13.57
CA SER A 124 23.75 8.34 13.33
C SER A 124 23.33 8.71 11.91
N VAL A 125 23.68 7.89 10.91
CA VAL A 125 23.30 8.12 9.51
C VAL A 125 21.77 7.98 9.35
N THR A 126 21.18 6.95 9.94
CA THR A 126 19.72 6.77 9.95
C THR A 126 19.02 7.93 10.65
N LEU A 127 19.56 8.40 11.79
CA LEU A 127 18.99 9.54 12.51
C LEU A 127 19.01 10.83 11.67
N ILE A 128 20.14 11.14 11.02
CA ILE A 128 20.25 12.28 10.12
C ILE A 128 19.25 12.16 8.96
N SER A 129 19.14 10.99 8.36
CA SER A 129 18.18 10.74 7.27
C SER A 129 16.72 10.95 7.73
N ILE A 130 16.37 10.53 8.93
CA ILE A 130 15.06 10.77 9.54
C ILE A 130 14.80 12.27 9.67
N ILE A 131 15.74 13.03 10.25
CA ILE A 131 15.60 14.46 10.46
C ILE A 131 15.44 15.19 9.11
N MET A 132 16.26 14.86 8.12
CA MET A 132 16.17 15.45 6.77
C MET A 132 14.84 15.10 6.09
N GLY A 133 14.39 13.85 6.17
CA GLY A 133 13.11 13.42 5.61
C GLY A 133 11.93 14.14 6.29
N MET A 134 11.91 14.22 7.60
CA MET A 134 10.86 14.94 8.34
C MET A 134 10.84 16.44 8.00
N SER A 135 12.00 17.08 7.89
CA SER A 135 12.04 18.51 7.52
C SER A 135 11.47 18.74 6.11
N GLY A 136 11.76 17.84 5.15
CA GLY A 136 11.14 17.89 3.82
C GLY A 136 9.61 17.75 3.86
N VAL A 137 9.08 16.82 4.66
CA VAL A 137 7.61 16.66 4.85
C VAL A 137 7.00 17.90 5.46
N LEU A 138 7.65 18.46 6.49
CA LEU A 138 7.17 19.70 7.15
C LEU A 138 7.14 20.89 6.18
N LEU A 139 8.12 21.02 5.30
CA LEU A 139 8.13 22.06 4.26
C LEU A 139 6.95 21.90 3.28
N ILE A 140 6.65 20.68 2.84
CA ILE A 140 5.53 20.43 1.93
C ILE A 140 4.18 20.70 2.61
N ILE A 141 3.99 20.17 3.82
CA ILE A 141 2.75 20.41 4.57
C ILE A 141 2.64 21.89 4.93
N GLY A 142 3.74 22.53 5.35
CA GLY A 142 3.77 23.94 5.69
C GLY A 142 3.45 24.87 4.53
N SER A 143 3.98 24.62 3.34
CA SER A 143 3.64 25.38 2.12
C SER A 143 2.19 25.18 1.71
N SER A 144 1.61 24.05 2.04
CA SER A 144 0.24 23.69 1.75
C SER A 144 -0.79 24.40 2.64
N LEU A 145 -0.42 24.75 3.86
CA LEU A 145 -1.32 25.41 4.83
C LEU A 145 -1.80 26.81 4.37
N SER A 146 -1.04 27.48 3.52
CA SER A 146 -1.37 28.83 3.03
C SER A 146 -2.23 28.88 1.76
N ILE A 147 -2.36 27.77 1.03
CA ILE A 147 -2.95 27.73 -0.32
C ILE A 147 -3.97 26.60 -0.50
N GLN A 148 -4.00 25.61 0.39
CA GLN A 148 -4.81 24.41 0.22
C GLN A 148 -6.24 24.52 0.73
N SER A 149 -7.14 23.81 0.03
CA SER A 149 -8.47 23.52 0.53
C SER A 149 -8.41 22.62 1.77
N SER A 150 -9.40 22.73 2.66
CA SER A 150 -9.53 21.84 3.84
C SER A 150 -9.48 20.35 3.45
N SER A 151 -9.96 20.01 2.25
CA SER A 151 -9.94 18.66 1.70
C SER A 151 -8.52 18.13 1.42
N GLU A 152 -7.64 18.98 0.85
CA GLU A 152 -6.24 18.58 0.56
C GLU A 152 -5.44 18.40 1.84
N PHE A 153 -5.62 19.27 2.82
CA PHE A 153 -4.98 19.13 4.13
C PHE A 153 -5.37 17.80 4.79
N PHE A 154 -6.67 17.46 4.77
CA PHE A 154 -7.15 16.20 5.32
C PHE A 154 -6.62 14.99 4.54
N GLY A 155 -6.54 15.10 3.21
CA GLY A 155 -5.91 14.09 2.36
C GLY A 155 -4.44 13.83 2.72
N ASN A 156 -3.68 14.90 2.99
CA ASN A 156 -2.28 14.79 3.39
C ASN A 156 -2.12 14.12 4.77
N ILE A 157 -3.01 14.40 5.73
CA ILE A 157 -2.98 13.73 7.05
C ILE A 157 -3.27 12.24 6.91
N ILE A 158 -4.30 11.87 6.15
CA ILE A 158 -4.67 10.46 5.94
C ILE A 158 -3.57 9.71 5.17
N ALA A 159 -2.81 10.39 4.30
CA ALA A 159 -1.69 9.79 3.60
C ALA A 159 -0.64 9.15 4.54
N PHE A 160 -0.45 9.67 5.75
CA PHE A 160 0.49 9.08 6.73
C PHE A 160 0.10 7.68 7.21
N ILE A 161 -1.17 7.31 7.11
CA ILE A 161 -1.61 5.96 7.47
C ILE A 161 -0.90 4.90 6.60
N MET A 162 -0.62 5.20 5.34
CA MET A 162 0.03 4.27 4.43
C MET A 162 1.46 3.91 4.86
N PRO A 163 2.41 4.86 5.01
CA PRO A 163 3.77 4.55 5.45
C PRO A 163 3.82 3.88 6.83
N ILE A 164 2.92 4.24 7.75
CA ILE A 164 2.79 3.58 9.05
C ILE A 164 2.38 2.11 8.85
N SER A 165 1.36 1.86 8.04
CA SER A 165 0.86 0.50 7.76
C SER A 165 1.91 -0.38 7.10
N PHE A 166 2.66 0.15 6.13
CA PHE A 166 3.77 -0.56 5.48
C PHE A 166 4.91 -0.85 6.46
N ALA A 167 5.27 0.12 7.31
CA ALA A 167 6.29 -0.09 8.32
C ALA A 167 5.90 -1.21 9.31
N VAL A 168 4.62 -1.26 9.74
CA VAL A 168 4.10 -2.36 10.55
C VAL A 168 4.22 -3.70 9.83
N LEU A 169 3.80 -3.76 8.55
CA LEU A 169 3.94 -4.97 7.73
C LEU A 169 5.39 -5.47 7.71
N ILE A 170 6.34 -4.58 7.39
CA ILE A 170 7.76 -4.95 7.26
C ILE A 170 8.33 -5.41 8.60
N VAL A 171 7.95 -4.78 9.71
CA VAL A 171 8.36 -5.20 11.06
C VAL A 171 7.81 -6.58 11.39
N ILE A 172 6.56 -6.89 11.03
CA ILE A 172 5.99 -8.23 11.20
C ILE A 172 6.76 -9.26 10.37
N VAL A 173 7.04 -8.96 9.10
CA VAL A 173 7.83 -9.83 8.21
C VAL A 173 9.22 -10.11 8.81
N ARG A 174 9.90 -9.09 9.33
CA ARG A 174 11.22 -9.24 9.98
C ARG A 174 11.14 -10.04 11.27
N LYS A 175 10.07 -9.85 12.06
CA LYS A 175 9.89 -10.56 13.33
C LYS A 175 9.59 -12.05 13.15
N TYR A 176 8.92 -12.39 12.04
CA TYR A 176 8.51 -13.77 11.73
C TYR A 176 9.10 -14.27 10.40
N PRO A 177 10.45 -14.39 10.26
CA PRO A 177 11.11 -14.66 8.98
C PRO A 177 10.80 -16.04 8.40
N LYS A 178 10.27 -16.96 9.20
CA LYS A 178 9.88 -18.31 8.78
C LYS A 178 8.42 -18.40 8.32
N VAL A 179 7.65 -17.36 8.53
CA VAL A 179 6.22 -17.30 8.16
C VAL A 179 6.11 -16.72 6.76
N ASP A 180 5.40 -17.42 5.90
CA ASP A 180 5.09 -16.90 4.57
C ASP A 180 3.99 -15.83 4.66
N MET A 181 4.36 -14.59 4.31
CA MET A 181 3.47 -13.44 4.37
C MET A 181 2.78 -13.14 3.02
N VAL A 182 3.00 -13.94 1.97
CA VAL A 182 2.33 -13.71 0.68
C VAL A 182 0.80 -13.78 0.80
N PRO A 183 0.19 -14.71 1.58
CA PRO A 183 -1.26 -14.72 1.78
C PRO A 183 -1.81 -13.43 2.43
N SER A 184 -1.01 -12.67 3.17
CA SER A 184 -1.45 -11.39 3.76
C SER A 184 -1.82 -10.34 2.71
N GLN A 185 -1.22 -10.40 1.52
CA GLN A 185 -1.57 -9.52 0.39
C GLN A 185 -3.02 -9.75 -0.08
N PHE A 186 -3.44 -11.01 -0.14
CA PHE A 186 -4.83 -11.36 -0.46
C PHE A 186 -5.79 -10.85 0.60
N ILE A 187 -5.45 -11.04 1.87
CA ILE A 187 -6.24 -10.54 3.00
C ILE A 187 -6.36 -9.01 2.91
N ALA A 188 -5.27 -8.31 2.61
CA ALA A 188 -5.26 -6.86 2.45
C ALA A 188 -6.18 -6.38 1.33
N GLY A 189 -6.10 -7.04 0.17
CA GLY A 189 -6.94 -6.72 -0.97
C GLY A 189 -8.42 -6.92 -0.67
N ILE A 190 -8.79 -8.07 -0.10
CA ILE A 190 -10.19 -8.35 0.29
C ILE A 190 -10.67 -7.36 1.36
N PHE A 191 -9.86 -7.08 2.39
CA PHE A 191 -10.22 -6.14 3.45
C PHE A 191 -10.49 -4.74 2.89
N ALA A 192 -9.62 -4.21 2.05
CA ALA A 192 -9.79 -2.91 1.44
C ALA A 192 -10.95 -2.89 0.41
N ALA A 193 -11.18 -3.99 -0.34
CA ALA A 193 -12.33 -4.13 -1.22
C ALA A 193 -13.64 -4.11 -0.41
N LEU A 194 -13.71 -4.78 0.73
CA LEU A 194 -14.89 -4.76 1.60
C LEU A 194 -15.17 -3.35 2.13
N ILE A 195 -14.15 -2.59 2.54
CA ILE A 195 -14.33 -1.18 2.92
C ILE A 195 -14.97 -0.41 1.77
N GLY A 196 -14.42 -0.53 0.56
CA GLY A 196 -14.97 0.10 -0.63
C GLY A 196 -16.43 -0.32 -0.90
N TYR A 197 -16.73 -1.62 -0.79
CA TYR A 197 -18.05 -2.17 -1.00
C TYR A 197 -19.11 -1.57 -0.06
N PHE A 198 -18.84 -1.56 1.23
CA PHE A 198 -19.81 -1.09 2.23
C PHE A 198 -20.04 0.42 2.18
N ILE A 199 -19.06 1.21 1.73
CA ILE A 199 -19.16 2.68 1.74
C ILE A 199 -19.58 3.24 0.37
N ALA A 200 -19.28 2.55 -0.75
CA ALA A 200 -19.56 3.07 -2.09
C ALA A 200 -21.05 3.31 -2.39
N GLY A 201 -21.96 2.60 -1.72
CA GLY A 201 -23.41 2.65 -1.97
C GLY A 201 -23.83 2.02 -3.30
N LYS A 202 -23.24 2.47 -4.42
CA LYS A 202 -23.42 1.88 -5.77
C LYS A 202 -22.07 1.47 -6.32
N LEU A 203 -21.99 0.30 -6.97
CA LEU A 203 -20.76 -0.24 -7.53
C LEU A 203 -20.63 -0.04 -9.04
N SER A 204 -21.69 0.45 -9.70
CA SER A 204 -21.68 0.69 -11.13
C SER A 204 -20.73 1.84 -11.48
N ILE A 205 -19.82 1.59 -12.40
CA ILE A 205 -18.87 2.56 -12.95
C ILE A 205 -18.89 2.46 -14.47
N SER A 206 -18.30 3.44 -15.15
CA SER A 206 -18.17 3.42 -16.60
C SER A 206 -17.26 2.27 -17.05
N PRO A 207 -17.40 1.75 -18.30
CA PRO A 207 -16.48 0.75 -18.84
C PRO A 207 -15.02 1.23 -18.85
N ASN A 208 -14.78 2.53 -19.07
CA ASN A 208 -13.45 3.13 -19.02
C ASN A 208 -12.87 3.08 -17.61
N ASP A 209 -13.65 3.49 -16.59
CA ASP A 209 -13.24 3.43 -15.20
C ASP A 209 -13.02 1.99 -14.73
N LEU A 210 -13.81 1.02 -15.22
CA LEU A 210 -13.59 -0.40 -14.92
C LEU A 210 -12.25 -0.88 -15.49
N PHE A 211 -11.90 -0.48 -16.69
CA PHE A 211 -10.62 -0.80 -17.31
C PHE A 211 -9.44 -0.15 -16.53
N LEU A 212 -9.61 1.11 -16.11
CA LEU A 212 -8.63 1.77 -15.25
C LEU A 212 -8.48 1.05 -13.89
N GLY A 213 -9.58 0.59 -13.30
CA GLY A 213 -9.58 -0.23 -12.09
C GLY A 213 -8.82 -1.54 -12.27
N PHE A 214 -8.99 -2.20 -13.41
CA PHE A 214 -8.22 -3.39 -13.77
C PHE A 214 -6.73 -3.08 -13.89
N LEU A 215 -6.34 -2.04 -14.64
CA LEU A 215 -4.93 -1.64 -14.79
C LEU A 215 -4.29 -1.24 -13.45
N ALA A 216 -5.04 -0.57 -12.58
CA ALA A 216 -4.53 -0.15 -11.27
C ALA A 216 -4.41 -1.31 -10.27
N GLY A 217 -5.15 -2.40 -10.47
CA GLY A 217 -5.16 -3.57 -9.60
C GLY A 217 -4.21 -4.69 -10.04
N THR A 218 -3.75 -4.68 -11.29
CA THR A 218 -2.85 -5.71 -11.84
C THR A 218 -1.41 -5.26 -11.90
#